data_ff896c3743ad9340b4b34a105451bbfd
#
_entry.id   ff896c3743ad9340b4b34a105451bbfd
#
_cell.length_a   1.000
_cell.length_b   1.000
_cell.length_c   1.000
_cell.angle_alpha   90.00
_cell.angle_beta   90.00
_cell.angle_gamma   90.00
#
_symmetry.space_group_name_H-M   'P 1'
#
loop_
_entity.id
_entity.type
_entity.pdbx_description
1 polymer ?
#
loop_
_entity_poly.entity_id
_entity_poly.type
_entity_poly.pdbx_seq_one_letter_code
_entity_poly.pdbx_strand_id
1 'polypeptide(L)'
;MKVYELTKNLTKRGHRVYLFIPKIGYPEQQTTAHVCPVPFIDLPVLRFISFQVVAFLWALRIALRKDYPDIIYVRIMWSFTPLVLGRFLSVPVMLEINDSPHRAYASIKNLFKRTVVHLIDKISFHLSDHILPVTQKIAENMHTLEGIPWRKLTVLPSGTNIDLFQPMDRRQCCLKLGFDESLTYIGFIGTFFRYQGIDTLIDATPSIIQKYPQIRFLILGDGPMKDTWQIILTKNDLESYFIFPGFISYELVSSYCAIMDVCVAPYHRSAGDSSPVKIFDYLACGKPVVATDVGETSDFFANSGAVMIVPPEDPAALAQGLNSLLENETLREEMGIKGRAFIAGRYSRTHIAEIVETAARKLLPS
;
A
#
# COMPACT_ATOMS: atom_id res chain seq x y z
N MET A 1 -2.94 5.91 7.07
CA MET A 1 -4.00 4.89 7.09
C MET A 1 -3.51 3.52 7.60
N LYS A 2 -2.55 2.81 6.94
CA LYS A 2 -2.07 1.46 7.35
C LYS A 2 -1.70 1.36 8.84
N VAL A 3 -0.99 2.34 9.38
CA VAL A 3 -0.56 2.35 10.80
C VAL A 3 -1.75 2.41 11.77
N TYR A 4 -2.72 3.27 11.48
CA TYR A 4 -3.93 3.40 12.32
C TYR A 4 -4.76 2.12 12.31
N GLU A 5 -4.91 1.47 11.15
CA GLU A 5 -5.62 0.19 11.04
C GLU A 5 -4.90 -0.93 11.80
N LEU A 6 -3.56 -0.98 11.73
CA LEU A 6 -2.78 -1.94 12.50
C LEU A 6 -2.96 -1.71 14.00
N THR A 7 -2.81 -0.47 14.48
CA THR A 7 -2.97 -0.15 15.91
C THR A 7 -4.38 -0.44 16.41
N LYS A 8 -5.41 -0.13 15.61
CA LYS A 8 -6.82 -0.44 15.92
C LYS A 8 -7.04 -1.96 16.08
N ASN A 9 -6.49 -2.78 15.18
CA ASN A 9 -6.64 -4.22 15.26
C ASN A 9 -5.85 -4.81 16.42
N LEU A 10 -4.64 -4.34 16.70
CA LEU A 10 -3.87 -4.77 17.88
C LEU A 10 -4.60 -4.41 19.19
N THR A 11 -5.20 -3.20 19.28
CA THR A 11 -5.98 -2.82 20.48
C THR A 11 -7.23 -3.68 20.64
N LYS A 12 -7.95 -4.01 19.55
CA LYS A 12 -9.09 -4.95 19.60
C LYS A 12 -8.69 -6.34 20.12
N ARG A 13 -7.44 -6.73 19.92
CA ARG A 13 -6.87 -8.00 20.41
C ARG A 13 -6.35 -7.93 21.85
N GLY A 14 -6.58 -6.81 22.55
CA GLY A 14 -6.24 -6.62 23.97
C GLY A 14 -4.88 -5.99 24.21
N HIS A 15 -4.13 -5.56 23.18
CA HIS A 15 -2.86 -4.88 23.36
C HIS A 15 -3.06 -3.40 23.69
N ARG A 16 -2.27 -2.88 24.62
CA ARG A 16 -2.17 -1.44 24.87
C ARG A 16 -1.15 -0.85 23.89
N VAL A 17 -1.61 0.03 23.00
CA VAL A 17 -0.78 0.59 21.94
C VAL A 17 -0.58 2.08 22.12
N TYR A 18 0.66 2.55 22.17
CA TYR A 18 1.05 3.96 22.13
C TYR A 18 1.58 4.30 20.73
N LEU A 19 0.88 5.18 20.03
CA LEU A 19 1.21 5.58 18.67
C LEU A 19 1.84 6.96 18.63
N PHE A 20 3.14 7.04 18.38
CA PHE A 20 3.89 8.30 18.24
C PHE A 20 3.83 8.76 16.77
N ILE A 21 3.23 9.91 16.52
CA ILE A 21 3.09 10.52 15.19
C ILE A 21 3.50 12.00 15.24
N PRO A 22 4.02 12.57 14.14
CA PRO A 22 4.24 14.01 14.08
C PRO A 22 2.92 14.77 14.28
N LYS A 23 2.95 15.86 15.07
CA LYS A 23 1.81 16.76 15.26
C LYS A 23 1.61 17.60 13.99
N ILE A 24 1.09 17.01 12.95
CA ILE A 24 0.65 17.64 11.71
C ILE A 24 -0.88 17.64 11.74
N GLY A 25 -1.54 18.67 11.23
CA GLY A 25 -3.00 18.81 11.24
C GLY A 25 -3.72 17.76 10.38
N TYR A 26 -3.54 16.50 10.69
CA TYR A 26 -4.34 15.42 10.13
C TYR A 26 -5.71 15.39 10.80
N PRO A 27 -6.79 15.09 10.05
CA PRO A 27 -8.08 14.84 10.66
C PRO A 27 -7.95 13.72 11.69
N GLU A 28 -8.59 13.88 12.85
CA GLU A 28 -8.63 12.86 13.88
C GLU A 28 -9.17 11.54 13.30
N GLN A 29 -8.30 10.57 13.18
CA GLN A 29 -8.74 9.23 12.81
C GLN A 29 -9.18 8.49 14.07
N GLN A 30 -10.37 7.90 14.01
CA GLN A 30 -10.90 7.09 15.10
C GLN A 30 -10.01 5.87 15.33
N THR A 31 -9.17 5.94 16.35
CA THR A 31 -8.37 4.81 16.82
C THR A 31 -8.59 4.63 18.32
N THR A 32 -8.57 3.39 18.77
CA THR A 32 -8.61 3.03 20.18
C THR A 32 -7.21 3.01 20.82
N ALA A 33 -6.16 3.27 20.04
CA ALA A 33 -4.79 3.41 20.54
C ALA A 33 -4.58 4.76 21.23
N HIS A 34 -3.62 4.81 22.17
CA HIS A 34 -3.18 6.06 22.77
C HIS A 34 -2.30 6.82 21.77
N VAL A 35 -2.90 7.77 21.05
CA VAL A 35 -2.19 8.61 20.08
C VAL A 35 -1.36 9.67 20.83
N CYS A 36 -0.06 9.70 20.56
CA CYS A 36 0.91 10.66 21.09
C CYS A 36 1.36 11.60 19.97
N PRO A 37 0.70 12.76 19.76
CA PRO A 37 1.06 13.71 18.71
C PRO A 37 2.31 14.47 19.13
N VAL A 38 3.46 14.08 18.61
CA VAL A 38 4.78 14.61 18.97
C VAL A 38 5.02 15.96 18.29
N PRO A 39 5.24 17.04 19.03
CA PRO A 39 5.62 18.33 18.46
C PRO A 39 7.02 18.28 17.84
N PHE A 40 7.23 19.10 16.81
CA PHE A 40 8.52 19.23 16.14
C PHE A 40 8.72 20.66 15.62
N ILE A 41 9.98 21.02 15.36
CA ILE A 41 10.34 22.31 14.75
C ILE A 41 10.25 22.15 13.23
N ASP A 42 9.37 22.92 12.58
CA ASP A 42 9.10 22.81 11.14
C ASP A 42 10.15 23.52 10.26
N LEU A 43 11.41 23.08 10.41
CA LEU A 43 12.53 23.46 9.54
C LEU A 43 13.18 22.20 8.97
N PRO A 44 13.72 22.23 7.70
CA PRO A 44 14.21 21.02 7.01
C PRO A 44 15.16 20.20 7.86
N VAL A 45 15.93 19.83 8.31
CA VAL A 45 16.73 18.96 9.18
C VAL A 45 16.20 18.95 10.63
N LEU A 46 15.84 20.08 11.21
CA LEU A 46 15.38 20.21 12.60
C LEU A 46 14.04 19.51 12.82
N ARG A 47 13.16 19.43 11.81
CA ARG A 47 11.90 18.68 11.86
C ARG A 47 12.14 17.23 12.28
N PHE A 48 13.08 16.59 11.62
CA PHE A 48 13.41 15.20 11.89
C PHE A 48 14.05 15.01 13.27
N ILE A 49 15.06 15.80 13.58
CA ILE A 49 15.82 15.69 14.86
C ILE A 49 14.90 15.99 16.05
N SER A 50 14.16 17.09 16.02
CA SER A 50 13.28 17.48 17.13
C SER A 50 12.17 16.46 17.38
N PHE A 51 11.57 15.91 16.29
CA PHE A 51 10.61 14.81 16.43
C PHE A 51 11.22 13.61 17.14
N GLN A 52 12.41 13.17 16.75
CA GLN A 52 13.09 12.01 17.33
C GLN A 52 13.39 12.22 18.82
N VAL A 53 13.93 13.39 19.18
CA VAL A 53 14.27 13.72 20.57
C VAL A 53 13.02 13.76 21.46
N VAL A 54 11.97 14.44 21.00
CA VAL A 54 10.73 14.54 21.80
C VAL A 54 10.03 13.18 21.90
N ALA A 55 9.97 12.41 20.80
CA ALA A 55 9.40 11.05 20.83
C ALA A 55 10.17 10.14 21.82
N PHE A 56 11.50 10.21 21.83
CA PHE A 56 12.33 9.47 22.79
C PHE A 56 11.99 9.84 24.24
N LEU A 57 11.99 11.13 24.57
CA LEU A 57 11.69 11.61 25.92
C LEU A 57 10.28 11.23 26.38
N TRP A 58 9.30 11.29 25.48
CA TRP A 58 7.93 10.88 25.80
C TRP A 58 7.80 9.37 26.00
N ALA A 59 8.43 8.57 25.14
CA ALA A 59 8.42 7.12 25.30
C ALA A 59 9.13 6.70 26.61
N LEU A 60 10.27 7.32 26.93
CA LEU A 60 10.97 7.10 28.19
C LEU A 60 10.09 7.48 29.39
N ARG A 61 9.40 8.64 29.34
CA ARG A 61 8.49 9.07 30.41
C ARG A 61 7.33 8.08 30.60
N ILE A 62 6.78 7.50 29.53
CA ILE A 62 5.72 6.48 29.61
C ILE A 62 6.28 5.23 30.29
N ALA A 63 7.44 4.74 29.86
CA ALA A 63 8.10 3.58 30.43
C ALA A 63 8.39 3.76 31.94
N LEU A 64 8.89 4.93 32.36
CA LEU A 64 9.20 5.23 33.77
C LEU A 64 7.94 5.37 34.66
N ARG A 65 6.75 5.53 34.08
CA ARG A 65 5.46 5.61 34.80
C ARG A 65 4.77 4.25 34.99
N LYS A 66 5.50 3.15 34.91
CA LYS A 66 5.02 1.75 35.02
C LYS A 66 4.22 1.22 33.84
N ASP A 67 4.14 1.94 32.72
CA ASP A 67 3.63 1.44 31.45
C ASP A 67 4.79 0.96 30.58
N TYR A 68 5.53 -0.02 31.10
CA TYR A 68 6.71 -0.54 30.42
C TYR A 68 6.29 -1.24 29.14
N PRO A 69 6.86 -0.90 27.97
CA PRO A 69 6.49 -1.54 26.72
C PRO A 69 7.13 -2.94 26.63
N ASP A 70 6.39 -3.91 26.10
CA ASP A 70 6.92 -5.23 25.79
C ASP A 70 7.66 -5.23 24.45
N ILE A 71 7.22 -4.40 23.49
CA ILE A 71 7.75 -4.31 22.12
C ILE A 71 7.79 -2.86 21.66
N ILE A 72 8.85 -2.49 20.96
CA ILE A 72 8.91 -1.25 20.17
C ILE A 72 8.75 -1.62 18.70
N TYR A 73 7.66 -1.14 18.06
CA TYR A 73 7.40 -1.33 16.65
C TYR A 73 7.72 -0.05 15.87
N VAL A 74 8.53 -0.16 14.83
CA VAL A 74 9.02 0.97 14.04
C VAL A 74 8.77 0.73 12.56
N ARG A 75 8.20 1.71 11.86
CA ARG A 75 8.31 1.77 10.40
C ARG A 75 9.59 2.50 10.04
N ILE A 76 10.32 2.02 9.04
CA ILE A 76 11.63 2.56 8.67
C ILE A 76 11.63 4.10 8.59
N MET A 77 12.55 4.75 9.30
CA MET A 77 12.60 6.20 9.46
C MET A 77 14.02 6.78 9.44
N TRP A 78 15.02 6.07 8.95
CA TRP A 78 16.43 6.51 8.99
C TRP A 78 16.84 7.06 10.38
N SER A 79 16.44 6.40 11.45
CA SER A 79 16.62 6.84 12.82
C SER A 79 17.09 5.74 13.74
N PHE A 80 18.06 6.06 14.60
CA PHE A 80 18.52 5.17 15.67
C PHE A 80 17.69 5.29 16.94
N THR A 81 16.87 6.31 17.10
CA THR A 81 16.17 6.62 18.36
C THR A 81 15.39 5.44 18.92
N PRO A 82 14.57 4.70 18.15
CA PRO A 82 13.86 3.55 18.69
C PRO A 82 14.79 2.40 19.10
N LEU A 83 15.90 2.22 18.39
CA LEU A 83 16.90 1.20 18.72
C LEU A 83 17.64 1.54 20.00
N VAL A 84 18.03 2.81 20.18
CA VAL A 84 18.65 3.30 21.40
C VAL A 84 17.69 3.14 22.58
N LEU A 85 16.43 3.49 22.39
CA LEU A 85 15.39 3.32 23.41
C LEU A 85 15.19 1.84 23.77
N GLY A 86 15.12 0.95 22.78
CA GLY A 86 14.99 -0.49 23.00
C GLY A 86 16.16 -1.06 23.80
N ARG A 87 17.39 -0.66 23.45
CA ARG A 87 18.60 -1.07 24.19
C ARG A 87 18.61 -0.53 25.62
N PHE A 88 18.25 0.75 25.81
CA PHE A 88 18.20 1.37 27.13
C PHE A 88 17.14 0.74 28.04
N LEU A 89 15.98 0.39 27.48
CA LEU A 89 14.88 -0.25 28.20
C LEU A 89 14.97 -1.78 28.23
N SER A 90 15.91 -2.41 27.54
CA SER A 90 15.96 -3.87 27.33
C SER A 90 14.68 -4.43 26.71
N VAL A 91 14.10 -3.68 25.77
CA VAL A 91 12.85 -4.01 25.03
C VAL A 91 13.19 -4.34 23.59
N PRO A 92 12.70 -5.46 23.03
CA PRO A 92 12.95 -5.82 21.64
C PRO A 92 12.31 -4.84 20.66
N VAL A 93 13.02 -4.59 19.55
CA VAL A 93 12.64 -3.67 18.50
C VAL A 93 12.31 -4.43 17.22
N MET A 94 11.08 -4.25 16.73
CA MET A 94 10.59 -4.77 15.43
C MET A 94 10.59 -3.65 14.39
N LEU A 95 11.19 -3.90 13.22
CA LEU A 95 11.34 -2.92 12.15
C LEU A 95 10.53 -3.32 10.90
N GLU A 96 9.51 -2.55 10.53
CA GLU A 96 8.76 -2.72 9.28
C GLU A 96 9.47 -2.02 8.11
N ILE A 97 9.68 -2.74 6.99
CA ILE A 97 10.31 -2.23 5.77
C ILE A 97 9.27 -2.26 4.64
N ASN A 98 8.89 -1.08 4.14
CA ASN A 98 7.79 -0.91 3.19
C ASN A 98 8.21 -0.77 1.71
N ASP A 99 9.50 -0.57 1.45
CA ASP A 99 10.06 -0.45 0.10
C ASP A 99 11.48 -1.03 0.10
N SER A 100 11.98 -1.35 -1.08
CA SER A 100 13.36 -1.85 -1.23
C SER A 100 14.36 -0.76 -0.84
N PRO A 101 15.19 -0.95 0.21
CA PRO A 101 16.21 0.02 0.61
C PRO A 101 17.18 0.34 -0.53
N HIS A 102 17.58 -0.67 -1.32
CA HIS A 102 18.51 -0.50 -2.44
C HIS A 102 17.96 0.42 -3.52
N ARG A 103 16.65 0.36 -3.80
CA ARG A 103 15.98 1.27 -4.72
C ARG A 103 15.96 2.70 -4.17
N ALA A 104 15.67 2.85 -2.87
CA ALA A 104 15.73 4.16 -2.22
C ALA A 104 17.14 4.76 -2.33
N TYR A 105 18.20 3.97 -2.12
CA TYR A 105 19.57 4.43 -2.27
C TYR A 105 19.91 4.85 -3.71
N ALA A 106 19.46 4.09 -4.71
CA ALA A 106 19.68 4.41 -6.13
C ALA A 106 19.05 5.77 -6.52
N SER A 107 17.97 6.18 -5.88
CA SER A 107 17.31 7.47 -6.14
C SER A 107 18.08 8.68 -5.56
N ILE A 108 19.01 8.46 -4.62
CA ILE A 108 19.79 9.51 -3.97
C ILE A 108 20.98 9.89 -4.84
N LYS A 109 20.91 11.04 -5.55
CA LYS A 109 21.98 11.54 -6.42
C LYS A 109 23.28 11.88 -5.68
N ASN A 110 23.19 12.37 -4.45
CA ASN A 110 24.35 12.74 -3.65
C ASN A 110 24.98 11.49 -3.04
N LEU A 111 26.20 11.16 -3.48
CA LEU A 111 26.93 9.94 -3.07
C LEU A 111 27.16 9.89 -1.55
N PHE A 112 27.58 10.99 -0.94
CA PHE A 112 27.81 11.07 0.51
C PHE A 112 26.52 10.79 1.28
N LYS A 113 25.42 11.46 0.91
CA LYS A 113 24.11 11.26 1.51
C LYS A 113 23.66 9.79 1.36
N ARG A 114 23.86 9.21 0.18
CA ARG A 114 23.53 7.80 -0.10
C ARG A 114 24.29 6.86 0.83
N THR A 115 25.61 7.08 0.99
CA THR A 115 26.44 6.26 1.88
C THR A 115 26.01 6.38 3.33
N VAL A 116 25.72 7.59 3.81
CA VAL A 116 25.25 7.82 5.20
C VAL A 116 23.91 7.12 5.45
N VAL A 117 22.95 7.27 4.53
CA VAL A 117 21.63 6.62 4.66
C VAL A 117 21.78 5.10 4.67
N HIS A 118 22.57 4.54 3.75
CA HIS A 118 22.84 3.10 3.72
C HIS A 118 23.50 2.60 5.02
N LEU A 119 24.44 3.34 5.56
CA LEU A 119 25.09 2.97 6.82
C LEU A 119 24.09 2.98 8.00
N ILE A 120 23.24 4.01 8.07
CA ILE A 120 22.18 4.11 9.09
C ILE A 120 21.24 2.91 9.00
N ASP A 121 20.76 2.60 7.79
CA ASP A 121 19.86 1.49 7.57
C ASP A 121 20.53 0.15 7.91
N LYS A 122 21.75 -0.09 7.43
CA LYS A 122 22.52 -1.31 7.74
C LYS A 122 22.68 -1.52 9.25
N ILE A 123 23.05 -0.48 10.00
CA ILE A 123 23.13 -0.55 11.46
C ILE A 123 21.75 -0.85 12.06
N SER A 124 20.70 -0.18 11.56
CA SER A 124 19.34 -0.38 12.04
C SER A 124 18.84 -1.81 11.82
N PHE A 125 19.13 -2.41 10.64
CA PHE A 125 18.77 -3.79 10.34
C PHE A 125 19.46 -4.80 11.28
N HIS A 126 20.74 -4.61 11.53
CA HIS A 126 21.50 -5.53 12.39
C HIS A 126 21.14 -5.40 13.88
N LEU A 127 20.86 -4.17 14.33
CA LEU A 127 20.49 -3.89 15.73
C LEU A 127 19.04 -4.21 16.06
N SER A 128 18.14 -4.26 15.08
CA SER A 128 16.74 -4.68 15.30
C SER A 128 16.67 -6.15 15.67
N ASP A 129 15.72 -6.51 16.52
CA ASP A 129 15.55 -7.89 17.00
C ASP A 129 14.73 -8.70 15.98
N HIS A 130 13.82 -8.05 15.24
CA HIS A 130 13.05 -8.65 14.17
C HIS A 130 12.74 -7.64 13.07
N ILE A 131 12.64 -8.12 11.82
CA ILE A 131 12.35 -7.29 10.64
C ILE A 131 11.12 -7.83 9.92
N LEU A 132 10.24 -6.91 9.53
CA LEU A 132 8.98 -7.18 8.86
C LEU A 132 8.99 -6.56 7.45
N PRO A 133 9.63 -7.20 6.46
CA PRO A 133 9.56 -6.76 5.07
C PRO A 133 8.14 -6.99 4.51
N VAL A 134 7.64 -6.05 3.69
CA VAL A 134 6.27 -6.16 3.14
C VAL A 134 6.14 -7.13 1.98
N THR A 135 7.26 -7.59 1.43
CA THR A 135 7.30 -8.54 0.32
C THR A 135 8.37 -9.60 0.55
N GLN A 136 8.20 -10.77 -0.10
CA GLN A 136 9.18 -11.85 -0.07
C GLN A 136 10.50 -11.42 -0.70
N LYS A 137 10.43 -10.66 -1.80
CA LYS A 137 11.61 -10.15 -2.50
C LYS A 137 12.47 -9.21 -1.62
N ILE A 138 11.81 -8.35 -0.84
CA ILE A 138 12.50 -7.51 0.14
C ILE A 138 13.16 -8.38 1.21
N ALA A 139 12.48 -9.43 1.70
CA ALA A 139 13.07 -10.37 2.67
C ALA A 139 14.31 -11.08 2.11
N GLU A 140 14.27 -11.55 0.87
CA GLU A 140 15.41 -12.15 0.16
C GLU A 140 16.57 -11.17 0.02
N ASN A 141 16.29 -9.94 -0.39
CA ASN A 141 17.30 -8.89 -0.50
C ASN A 141 17.92 -8.58 0.88
N MET A 142 17.12 -8.53 1.95
CA MET A 142 17.64 -8.36 3.32
C MET A 142 18.54 -9.51 3.74
N HIS A 143 18.19 -10.74 3.36
CA HIS A 143 19.02 -11.91 3.65
C HIS A 143 20.31 -11.91 2.83
N THR A 144 20.20 -11.76 1.50
CA THR A 144 21.34 -11.94 0.57
C THR A 144 22.29 -10.75 0.51
N LEU A 145 21.75 -9.52 0.56
CA LEU A 145 22.54 -8.30 0.38
C LEU A 145 22.94 -7.65 1.72
N GLU A 146 22.09 -7.74 2.73
CA GLU A 146 22.35 -7.16 4.05
C GLU A 146 22.84 -8.19 5.08
N GLY A 147 22.81 -9.49 4.77
CA GLY A 147 23.28 -10.55 5.66
C GLY A 147 22.34 -10.83 6.85
N ILE A 148 21.08 -10.43 6.78
CA ILE A 148 20.12 -10.64 7.87
C ILE A 148 19.67 -12.12 7.88
N PRO A 149 19.78 -12.83 9.00
CA PRO A 149 19.37 -14.23 9.07
C PRO A 149 17.86 -14.40 8.96
N TRP A 150 17.38 -15.43 8.27
CA TRP A 150 15.95 -15.72 8.07
C TRP A 150 15.13 -15.77 9.37
N ARG A 151 15.72 -16.23 10.47
CA ARG A 151 15.04 -16.25 11.78
C ARG A 151 14.59 -14.86 12.27
N LYS A 152 15.22 -13.78 11.79
CA LYS A 152 14.85 -12.39 12.09
C LYS A 152 13.86 -11.80 11.08
N LEU A 153 13.45 -12.54 10.06
CA LEU A 153 12.58 -12.05 8.99
C LEU A 153 11.19 -12.71 9.08
N THR A 154 10.16 -11.91 8.94
CA THR A 154 8.78 -12.38 8.72
C THR A 154 8.11 -11.45 7.72
N VAL A 155 7.67 -11.98 6.58
CA VAL A 155 6.99 -11.18 5.57
C VAL A 155 5.65 -10.69 6.11
N LEU A 156 5.44 -9.37 6.03
CA LEU A 156 4.24 -8.67 6.48
C LEU A 156 3.53 -8.00 5.29
N PRO A 157 2.67 -8.68 4.55
CA PRO A 157 1.97 -8.11 3.41
C PRO A 157 1.19 -6.85 3.76
N SER A 158 0.91 -6.02 2.75
CA SER A 158 0.19 -4.77 2.99
C SER A 158 -1.23 -4.97 3.51
N GLY A 159 -1.95 -5.96 3.00
CA GLY A 159 -3.34 -6.26 3.38
C GLY A 159 -4.31 -5.09 3.19
N THR A 160 -5.59 -5.33 3.44
CA THR A 160 -6.64 -4.31 3.32
C THR A 160 -7.70 -4.42 4.43
N ASN A 161 -8.46 -3.34 4.62
CA ASN A 161 -9.60 -3.32 5.55
C ASN A 161 -10.85 -3.86 4.83
N ILE A 162 -11.16 -5.14 5.07
CA ILE A 162 -12.29 -5.84 4.43
C ILE A 162 -13.67 -5.40 4.92
N ASP A 163 -13.75 -4.67 6.02
CA ASP A 163 -15.01 -4.09 6.52
C ASP A 163 -15.34 -2.80 5.78
N LEU A 164 -14.32 -2.04 5.40
CA LEU A 164 -14.45 -0.82 4.61
C LEU A 164 -14.51 -1.13 3.11
N PHE A 165 -13.58 -1.99 2.63
CA PHE A 165 -13.54 -2.44 1.25
C PHE A 165 -14.38 -3.71 1.11
N GLN A 166 -15.61 -3.54 0.66
CA GLN A 166 -16.57 -4.64 0.49
C GLN A 166 -17.39 -4.44 -0.77
N PRO A 167 -17.93 -5.52 -1.34
CA PRO A 167 -18.88 -5.43 -2.43
C PRO A 167 -20.07 -4.55 -2.05
N MET A 168 -20.47 -3.65 -2.94
CA MET A 168 -21.61 -2.77 -2.78
C MET A 168 -22.51 -2.86 -4.02
N ASP A 169 -23.77 -2.49 -3.87
CA ASP A 169 -24.70 -2.43 -4.98
C ASP A 169 -24.28 -1.36 -6.00
N ARG A 170 -23.99 -1.79 -7.23
CA ARG A 170 -23.49 -0.94 -8.33
C ARG A 170 -24.48 0.16 -8.68
N ARG A 171 -25.77 -0.19 -8.80
CA ARG A 171 -26.84 0.75 -9.20
C ARG A 171 -27.00 1.86 -8.18
N GLN A 172 -27.03 1.51 -6.90
CA GLN A 172 -27.13 2.51 -5.82
C GLN A 172 -25.90 3.43 -5.81
N CYS A 173 -24.70 2.89 -6.05
CA CYS A 173 -23.48 3.69 -6.12
C CYS A 173 -23.46 4.60 -7.35
N CYS A 174 -23.89 4.15 -8.51
CA CYS A 174 -24.03 4.98 -9.71
C CYS A 174 -24.99 6.16 -9.45
N LEU A 175 -26.19 5.89 -8.91
CA LEU A 175 -27.15 6.93 -8.56
C LEU A 175 -26.60 7.94 -7.56
N LYS A 176 -25.93 7.46 -6.50
CA LYS A 176 -25.37 8.32 -5.45
C LYS A 176 -24.23 9.21 -5.94
N LEU A 177 -23.40 8.71 -6.84
CA LEU A 177 -22.21 9.40 -7.34
C LEU A 177 -22.41 10.09 -8.69
N GLY A 178 -23.62 10.00 -9.28
CA GLY A 178 -23.96 10.65 -10.54
C GLY A 178 -23.37 9.99 -11.79
N PHE A 179 -23.15 8.67 -11.76
CA PHE A 179 -22.65 7.89 -12.89
C PHE A 179 -23.78 7.18 -13.63
N ASP A 180 -23.62 7.04 -14.95
CA ASP A 180 -24.58 6.32 -15.81
C ASP A 180 -24.40 4.81 -15.65
N GLU A 181 -25.42 4.13 -15.14
CA GLU A 181 -25.40 2.67 -14.95
C GLU A 181 -25.39 1.85 -16.24
N SER A 182 -25.73 2.46 -17.38
CA SER A 182 -25.71 1.80 -18.68
C SER A 182 -24.29 1.70 -19.30
N LEU A 183 -23.35 2.48 -18.80
CA LEU A 183 -21.96 2.47 -19.25
C LEU A 183 -21.14 1.41 -18.52
N THR A 184 -20.12 0.90 -19.19
CA THR A 184 -19.13 -0.02 -18.59
C THR A 184 -17.90 0.76 -18.13
N TYR A 185 -17.42 0.51 -16.92
CA TYR A 185 -16.31 1.25 -16.34
C TYR A 185 -15.08 0.38 -16.09
N ILE A 186 -13.94 0.75 -16.69
CA ILE A 186 -12.62 0.25 -16.30
C ILE A 186 -12.04 1.25 -15.30
N GLY A 187 -11.68 0.79 -14.09
CA GLY A 187 -11.29 1.67 -13.01
C GLY A 187 -9.83 1.56 -12.58
N PHE A 188 -9.25 2.72 -12.27
CA PHE A 188 -7.95 2.85 -11.63
C PHE A 188 -8.05 3.77 -10.42
N ILE A 189 -7.37 3.41 -9.32
CA ILE A 189 -7.26 4.25 -8.11
C ILE A 189 -5.77 4.35 -7.71
N GLY A 190 -5.28 5.58 -7.54
CA GLY A 190 -3.91 5.76 -7.05
C GLY A 190 -3.35 7.16 -7.27
N THR A 191 -2.14 7.39 -6.78
CA THR A 191 -1.39 8.62 -7.05
C THR A 191 -0.89 8.61 -8.50
N PHE A 192 -0.92 9.76 -9.16
CA PHE A 192 -0.57 9.88 -10.58
C PHE A 192 0.94 10.06 -10.78
N PHE A 193 1.69 8.99 -10.50
CA PHE A 193 3.11 8.88 -10.85
C PHE A 193 3.28 8.04 -12.12
N ARG A 194 4.37 8.28 -12.85
CA ARG A 194 4.65 7.58 -14.11
C ARG A 194 4.66 6.06 -13.98
N TYR A 195 5.22 5.54 -12.89
CA TYR A 195 5.30 4.09 -12.66
C TYR A 195 3.93 3.40 -12.50
N GLN A 196 2.84 4.17 -12.41
CA GLN A 196 1.48 3.62 -12.35
C GLN A 196 0.99 3.12 -13.71
N GLY A 197 1.64 3.53 -14.82
CA GLY A 197 1.41 2.96 -16.15
C GLY A 197 0.10 3.33 -16.83
N ILE A 198 -0.50 4.48 -16.47
CA ILE A 198 -1.73 4.95 -17.13
C ILE A 198 -1.48 5.30 -18.60
N ASP A 199 -0.26 5.69 -18.97
CA ASP A 199 0.17 5.82 -20.36
C ASP A 199 -0.01 4.52 -21.16
N THR A 200 0.37 3.36 -20.61
CA THR A 200 0.10 2.05 -21.25
C THR A 200 -1.40 1.79 -21.41
N LEU A 201 -2.24 2.22 -20.46
CA LEU A 201 -3.70 2.12 -20.58
C LEU A 201 -4.24 3.05 -21.67
N ILE A 202 -3.73 4.28 -21.77
CA ILE A 202 -4.10 5.24 -22.82
C ILE A 202 -3.74 4.65 -24.20
N ASP A 203 -2.55 4.08 -24.34
CA ASP A 203 -2.10 3.46 -25.59
C ASP A 203 -2.93 2.21 -25.96
N ALA A 204 -3.47 1.48 -24.98
CA ALA A 204 -4.36 0.34 -25.19
C ALA A 204 -5.79 0.75 -25.60
N THR A 205 -6.21 1.98 -25.26
CA THR A 205 -7.59 2.46 -25.38
C THR A 205 -8.16 2.36 -26.81
N PRO A 206 -7.46 2.74 -27.90
CA PRO A 206 -8.05 2.69 -29.26
C PRO A 206 -8.58 1.30 -29.65
N SER A 207 -7.86 0.24 -29.29
CA SER A 207 -8.28 -1.14 -29.59
C SER A 207 -9.47 -1.60 -28.72
N ILE A 208 -9.63 -1.04 -27.53
CA ILE A 208 -10.73 -1.36 -26.62
C ILE A 208 -12.02 -0.66 -27.07
N ILE A 209 -11.95 0.65 -27.32
CA ILE A 209 -13.14 1.45 -27.69
C ILE A 209 -13.69 1.09 -29.06
N GLN A 210 -12.86 0.59 -29.96
CA GLN A 210 -13.31 0.07 -31.26
C GLN A 210 -14.32 -1.07 -31.08
N LYS A 211 -14.14 -1.91 -30.04
CA LYS A 211 -15.03 -3.03 -29.74
C LYS A 211 -16.15 -2.66 -28.77
N TYR A 212 -15.86 -1.77 -27.84
CA TYR A 212 -16.75 -1.34 -26.74
C TYR A 212 -16.88 0.19 -26.68
N PRO A 213 -17.63 0.85 -27.58
CA PRO A 213 -17.70 2.33 -27.65
C PRO A 213 -18.36 2.98 -26.42
N GLN A 214 -19.13 2.23 -25.64
CA GLN A 214 -19.78 2.70 -24.41
C GLN A 214 -18.94 2.51 -23.14
N ILE A 215 -17.64 2.20 -23.28
CA ILE A 215 -16.77 2.08 -22.13
C ILE A 215 -16.32 3.46 -21.64
N ARG A 216 -16.05 3.57 -20.34
CA ARG A 216 -15.39 4.73 -19.75
C ARG A 216 -14.27 4.27 -18.84
N PHE A 217 -13.18 5.01 -18.85
CA PHE A 217 -12.03 4.81 -17.94
C PHE A 217 -12.17 5.77 -16.76
N LEU A 218 -12.39 5.21 -15.57
CA LEU A 218 -12.59 5.96 -14.34
C LEU A 218 -11.27 6.02 -13.58
N ILE A 219 -10.55 7.15 -13.64
CA ILE A 219 -9.20 7.33 -13.14
C ILE A 219 -9.23 8.21 -11.89
N LEU A 220 -9.16 7.57 -10.72
CA LEU A 220 -9.31 8.21 -9.41
C LEU A 220 -7.95 8.50 -8.78
N GLY A 221 -7.77 9.75 -8.34
CA GLY A 221 -6.56 10.22 -7.70
C GLY A 221 -6.07 11.54 -8.26
N ASP A 222 -4.84 11.89 -7.91
CA ASP A 222 -4.16 13.08 -8.38
C ASP A 222 -2.63 12.88 -8.33
N GLY A 223 -1.87 13.75 -9.00
CA GLY A 223 -0.42 13.72 -8.94
C GLY A 223 0.27 14.31 -10.17
N PRO A 224 1.62 14.26 -10.22
CA PRO A 224 2.43 14.99 -11.20
C PRO A 224 2.16 14.64 -12.66
N MET A 225 1.60 13.45 -12.95
CA MET A 225 1.37 13.01 -14.33
C MET A 225 0.00 13.43 -14.89
N LYS A 226 -0.88 14.04 -14.09
CA LYS A 226 -2.25 14.39 -14.51
C LYS A 226 -2.30 15.20 -15.80
N ASP A 227 -1.61 16.34 -15.80
CA ASP A 227 -1.60 17.22 -16.96
C ASP A 227 -0.97 16.55 -18.19
N THR A 228 0.08 15.76 -17.98
CA THR A 228 0.72 15.00 -19.05
C THR A 228 -0.26 14.03 -19.70
N TRP A 229 -1.00 13.25 -18.89
CA TRP A 229 -1.99 12.28 -19.40
C TRP A 229 -3.15 13.00 -20.10
N GLN A 230 -3.65 14.13 -19.57
CA GLN A 230 -4.69 14.92 -20.21
C GLN A 230 -4.25 15.44 -21.59
N ILE A 231 -3.02 15.95 -21.71
CA ILE A 231 -2.47 16.38 -23.01
C ILE A 231 -2.38 15.22 -24.00
N ILE A 232 -1.98 14.03 -23.56
CA ILE A 232 -1.91 12.83 -24.42
C ILE A 232 -3.31 12.43 -24.90
N LEU A 233 -4.30 12.47 -24.00
CA LEU A 233 -5.69 12.16 -24.33
C LEU A 233 -6.25 13.13 -25.38
N THR A 234 -6.07 14.44 -25.20
CA THR A 234 -6.51 15.46 -26.17
C THR A 234 -5.85 15.27 -27.52
N LYS A 235 -4.55 14.98 -27.55
CA LYS A 235 -3.81 14.75 -28.78
C LYS A 235 -4.30 13.56 -29.59
N ASN A 236 -4.93 12.58 -28.92
CA ASN A 236 -5.42 11.34 -29.53
C ASN A 236 -6.97 11.28 -29.61
N ASP A 237 -7.68 12.36 -29.33
CA ASP A 237 -9.16 12.46 -29.34
C ASP A 237 -9.83 11.45 -28.40
N LEU A 238 -9.22 11.18 -27.23
CA LEU A 238 -9.66 10.18 -26.26
C LEU A 238 -10.30 10.75 -24.99
N GLU A 239 -10.39 12.08 -24.83
CA GLU A 239 -10.85 12.72 -23.57
C GLU A 239 -12.26 12.28 -23.17
N SER A 240 -13.16 12.09 -24.14
CA SER A 240 -14.54 11.70 -23.89
C SER A 240 -14.68 10.32 -23.21
N TYR A 241 -13.65 9.48 -23.30
CA TYR A 241 -13.61 8.16 -22.69
C TYR A 241 -13.05 8.15 -21.27
N PHE A 242 -12.35 9.22 -20.82
CA PHE A 242 -11.67 9.26 -19.54
C PHE A 242 -12.35 10.22 -18.56
N ILE A 243 -12.65 9.73 -17.37
CA ILE A 243 -13.26 10.50 -16.29
C ILE A 243 -12.25 10.60 -15.14
N PHE A 244 -11.92 11.83 -14.74
CA PHE A 244 -10.99 12.13 -13.66
C PHE A 244 -11.71 12.84 -12.50
N PRO A 245 -12.31 12.11 -11.55
CA PRO A 245 -13.00 12.73 -10.41
C PRO A 245 -12.06 13.46 -9.43
N GLY A 246 -10.74 13.26 -9.59
CA GLY A 246 -9.75 13.81 -8.69
C GLY A 246 -9.51 12.94 -7.46
N PHE A 247 -9.00 13.57 -6.39
CA PHE A 247 -8.79 12.90 -5.12
C PHE A 247 -10.15 12.61 -4.45
N ILE A 248 -10.32 11.37 -4.00
CA ILE A 248 -11.51 10.94 -3.25
C ILE A 248 -11.14 10.55 -1.83
N SER A 249 -12.07 10.73 -0.90
CA SER A 249 -11.88 10.29 0.47
C SER A 249 -11.83 8.76 0.55
N TYR A 250 -11.09 8.24 1.51
CA TYR A 250 -10.87 6.80 1.68
C TYR A 250 -12.19 6.03 1.89
N GLU A 251 -13.17 6.66 2.52
CA GLU A 251 -14.49 6.09 2.79
C GLU A 251 -15.33 5.91 1.51
N LEU A 252 -15.06 6.70 0.48
CA LEU A 252 -15.78 6.61 -0.79
C LEU A 252 -15.17 5.62 -1.78
N VAL A 253 -13.95 5.13 -1.53
CA VAL A 253 -13.25 4.20 -2.43
C VAL A 253 -14.10 2.98 -2.77
N SER A 254 -14.76 2.37 -1.78
CA SER A 254 -15.63 1.20 -2.01
C SER A 254 -16.81 1.51 -2.93
N SER A 255 -17.42 2.69 -2.79
CA SER A 255 -18.51 3.13 -3.66
C SER A 255 -18.06 3.33 -5.10
N TYR A 256 -16.86 3.88 -5.31
CA TYR A 256 -16.28 4.00 -6.64
C TYR A 256 -15.84 2.64 -7.19
N CYS A 257 -15.26 1.75 -6.38
CA CYS A 257 -14.98 0.38 -6.81
C CYS A 257 -16.26 -0.36 -7.25
N ALA A 258 -17.39 -0.12 -6.56
CA ALA A 258 -18.65 -0.77 -6.93
C ALA A 258 -19.12 -0.42 -8.36
N ILE A 259 -18.85 0.80 -8.83
CA ILE A 259 -19.18 1.25 -10.19
C ILE A 259 -18.32 0.54 -11.23
N MET A 260 -17.07 0.22 -10.92
CA MET A 260 -16.11 -0.39 -11.85
C MET A 260 -16.52 -1.83 -12.18
N ASP A 261 -16.54 -2.19 -13.45
CA ASP A 261 -16.77 -3.56 -13.92
C ASP A 261 -15.47 -4.37 -13.93
N VAL A 262 -14.35 -3.70 -14.27
CA VAL A 262 -12.99 -4.25 -14.21
C VAL A 262 -12.06 -3.21 -13.60
N CYS A 263 -11.20 -3.63 -12.70
CA CYS A 263 -10.13 -2.78 -12.18
C CYS A 263 -8.81 -3.04 -12.89
N VAL A 264 -7.96 -2.01 -13.01
CA VAL A 264 -6.67 -2.12 -13.69
C VAL A 264 -5.53 -1.62 -12.81
N ALA A 265 -4.39 -2.33 -12.88
CA ALA A 265 -3.15 -1.97 -12.20
C ALA A 265 -1.97 -2.14 -13.17
N PRO A 266 -1.79 -1.21 -14.15
CA PRO A 266 -0.90 -1.38 -15.29
C PRO A 266 0.53 -0.90 -14.98
N TYR A 267 1.09 -1.26 -13.83
CA TYR A 267 2.39 -0.80 -13.38
C TYR A 267 3.50 -0.94 -14.43
N HIS A 268 4.35 0.07 -14.55
CA HIS A 268 5.62 -0.02 -15.26
C HIS A 268 6.66 -0.83 -14.47
N ARG A 269 7.64 -1.40 -15.15
CA ARG A 269 8.80 -2.08 -14.53
C ARG A 269 9.51 -1.20 -13.49
N SER A 270 9.48 0.12 -13.67
CA SER A 270 10.01 1.09 -12.72
C SER A 270 9.28 1.15 -11.38
N ALA A 271 8.12 0.51 -11.22
CA ALA A 271 7.47 0.35 -9.92
C ALA A 271 8.29 -0.56 -8.96
N GLY A 272 9.12 -1.46 -9.51
CA GLY A 272 10.06 -2.27 -8.75
C GLY A 272 9.36 -3.20 -7.75
N ASP A 273 10.04 -3.48 -6.63
CA ASP A 273 9.61 -4.48 -5.64
C ASP A 273 8.51 -3.96 -4.67
N SER A 274 7.81 -2.88 -5.02
CA SER A 274 6.75 -2.31 -4.18
C SER A 274 5.55 -3.25 -4.06
N SER A 275 4.91 -3.26 -2.89
CA SER A 275 3.67 -4.03 -2.68
C SER A 275 2.52 -3.44 -3.51
N PRO A 276 1.77 -4.26 -4.27
CA PRO A 276 0.68 -3.83 -5.14
C PRO A 276 -0.62 -3.54 -4.36
N VAL A 277 -0.58 -2.54 -3.46
CA VAL A 277 -1.61 -2.27 -2.44
C VAL A 277 -3.02 -2.14 -3.02
N LYS A 278 -3.20 -1.46 -4.17
CA LYS A 278 -4.53 -1.25 -4.76
C LYS A 278 -5.23 -2.55 -5.18
N ILE A 279 -4.47 -3.58 -5.56
CA ILE A 279 -5.05 -4.87 -5.95
C ILE A 279 -5.75 -5.51 -4.75
N PHE A 280 -5.18 -5.42 -3.55
CA PHE A 280 -5.83 -5.93 -2.33
C PHE A 280 -7.19 -5.23 -2.11
N ASP A 281 -7.27 -3.91 -2.33
CA ASP A 281 -8.50 -3.14 -2.16
C ASP A 281 -9.55 -3.49 -3.22
N TYR A 282 -9.14 -3.65 -4.49
CA TYR A 282 -10.04 -4.07 -5.58
C TYR A 282 -10.63 -5.46 -5.32
N LEU A 283 -9.78 -6.43 -5.00
CA LEU A 283 -10.22 -7.78 -4.69
C LEU A 283 -11.11 -7.83 -3.44
N ALA A 284 -10.83 -7.00 -2.44
CA ALA A 284 -11.70 -6.87 -1.28
C ALA A 284 -13.09 -6.33 -1.63
N CYS A 285 -13.20 -5.46 -2.65
CA CYS A 285 -14.46 -5.00 -3.20
C CYS A 285 -15.13 -6.01 -4.14
N GLY A 286 -14.56 -7.20 -4.33
CA GLY A 286 -15.08 -8.23 -5.22
C GLY A 286 -14.93 -7.88 -6.70
N LYS A 287 -13.90 -7.11 -7.08
CA LYS A 287 -13.68 -6.71 -8.47
C LYS A 287 -12.59 -7.54 -9.13
N PRO A 288 -12.81 -8.02 -10.37
CA PRO A 288 -11.76 -8.65 -11.17
C PRO A 288 -10.72 -7.61 -11.55
N VAL A 289 -9.46 -8.03 -11.64
CA VAL A 289 -8.34 -7.13 -11.91
C VAL A 289 -7.54 -7.60 -13.10
N VAL A 290 -7.16 -6.68 -13.98
CA VAL A 290 -6.05 -6.87 -14.92
C VAL A 290 -4.85 -6.12 -14.38
N ALA A 291 -3.75 -6.81 -14.16
CA ALA A 291 -2.53 -6.23 -13.60
C ALA A 291 -1.29 -6.66 -14.37
N THR A 292 -0.31 -5.79 -14.42
CA THR A 292 0.99 -6.14 -15.02
C THR A 292 1.85 -6.95 -14.04
N ASP A 293 2.67 -7.83 -14.59
CA ASP A 293 3.64 -8.63 -13.83
C ASP A 293 4.84 -7.77 -13.41
N VAL A 294 4.63 -6.99 -12.35
CA VAL A 294 5.66 -6.10 -11.80
C VAL A 294 5.72 -6.26 -10.29
N GLY A 295 6.94 -6.23 -9.75
CA GLY A 295 7.17 -6.49 -8.34
C GLY A 295 6.75 -7.91 -7.96
N GLU A 296 5.92 -8.04 -6.94
CA GLU A 296 5.38 -9.34 -6.50
C GLU A 296 3.91 -9.55 -6.91
N THR A 297 3.47 -8.95 -8.02
CA THR A 297 2.07 -9.11 -8.45
C THR A 297 1.74 -10.59 -8.69
N SER A 298 2.58 -11.31 -9.43
CA SER A 298 2.40 -12.75 -9.66
C SER A 298 2.53 -13.55 -8.37
N ASP A 299 3.51 -13.25 -7.52
CA ASP A 299 3.75 -13.98 -6.27
C ASP A 299 2.56 -13.90 -5.32
N PHE A 300 1.93 -12.73 -5.22
CA PHE A 300 0.76 -12.56 -4.36
C PHE A 300 -0.53 -13.12 -4.98
N PHE A 301 -0.73 -12.96 -6.29
CA PHE A 301 -2.07 -13.09 -6.86
C PHE A 301 -2.22 -14.17 -7.94
N ALA A 302 -1.16 -14.84 -8.43
CA ALA A 302 -1.27 -15.88 -9.45
C ALA A 302 -2.27 -16.99 -9.08
N ASN A 303 -2.32 -17.34 -7.80
CA ASN A 303 -3.21 -18.37 -7.28
C ASN A 303 -4.54 -17.82 -6.71
N SER A 304 -4.83 -16.53 -6.90
CA SER A 304 -6.07 -15.93 -6.40
C SER A 304 -7.30 -16.32 -7.23
N GLY A 305 -7.08 -16.65 -8.51
CA GLY A 305 -8.15 -16.82 -9.49
C GLY A 305 -8.96 -15.54 -9.77
N ALA A 306 -8.39 -14.37 -9.43
CA ALA A 306 -9.09 -13.08 -9.48
C ALA A 306 -8.28 -11.96 -10.15
N VAL A 307 -7.03 -12.23 -10.52
CA VAL A 307 -6.15 -11.29 -11.21
C VAL A 307 -5.67 -11.92 -12.51
N MET A 308 -5.95 -11.26 -13.61
CA MET A 308 -5.37 -11.56 -14.91
C MET A 308 -4.05 -10.82 -15.03
N ILE A 309 -2.95 -11.56 -15.09
CA ILE A 309 -1.60 -11.01 -15.11
C ILE A 309 -1.13 -10.91 -16.55
N VAL A 310 -0.63 -9.73 -16.94
CA VAL A 310 -0.17 -9.41 -18.29
C VAL A 310 1.24 -8.83 -18.27
N PRO A 311 2.01 -8.90 -19.37
CA PRO A 311 3.31 -8.25 -19.45
C PRO A 311 3.23 -6.74 -19.20
N PRO A 312 4.21 -6.15 -18.48
CA PRO A 312 4.26 -4.70 -18.28
C PRO A 312 4.72 -3.98 -19.56
N GLU A 313 4.22 -2.72 -19.72
CA GLU A 313 4.56 -1.86 -20.87
C GLU A 313 4.17 -2.46 -22.23
N ASP A 314 3.13 -3.29 -22.23
CA ASP A 314 2.56 -3.92 -23.42
C ASP A 314 1.08 -3.54 -23.55
N PRO A 315 0.73 -2.48 -24.32
CA PRO A 315 -0.65 -2.04 -24.53
C PRO A 315 -1.53 -3.12 -25.17
N ALA A 316 -0.98 -3.95 -26.06
CA ALA A 316 -1.76 -4.99 -26.76
C ALA A 316 -2.14 -6.12 -25.78
N ALA A 317 -1.23 -6.58 -24.94
CA ALA A 317 -1.50 -7.57 -23.91
C ALA A 317 -2.49 -7.02 -22.85
N LEU A 318 -2.35 -5.74 -22.47
CA LEU A 318 -3.28 -5.09 -21.55
C LEU A 318 -4.70 -5.01 -22.16
N ALA A 319 -4.81 -4.59 -23.41
CA ALA A 319 -6.10 -4.55 -24.13
C ALA A 319 -6.72 -5.94 -24.26
N GLN A 320 -5.94 -6.97 -24.58
CA GLN A 320 -6.42 -8.35 -24.67
C GLN A 320 -6.97 -8.83 -23.32
N GLY A 321 -6.24 -8.58 -22.23
CA GLY A 321 -6.68 -8.93 -20.88
C GLY A 321 -8.00 -8.24 -20.49
N LEU A 322 -8.10 -6.93 -20.75
CA LEU A 322 -9.31 -6.16 -20.50
C LEU A 322 -10.48 -6.65 -21.35
N ASN A 323 -10.28 -6.86 -22.65
CA ASN A 323 -11.32 -7.37 -23.57
C ASN A 323 -11.84 -8.74 -23.14
N SER A 324 -10.98 -9.65 -22.69
CA SER A 324 -11.39 -10.97 -22.20
C SER A 324 -12.35 -10.89 -21.01
N LEU A 325 -12.14 -9.92 -20.11
CA LEU A 325 -13.05 -9.68 -18.99
C LEU A 325 -14.33 -8.94 -19.42
N LEU A 326 -14.24 -8.01 -20.36
CA LEU A 326 -15.41 -7.29 -20.86
C LEU A 326 -16.39 -8.20 -21.60
N GLU A 327 -15.90 -9.20 -22.31
CA GLU A 327 -16.69 -10.19 -23.04
C GLU A 327 -17.45 -11.18 -22.15
N ASN A 328 -16.95 -11.42 -20.95
CA ASN A 328 -17.44 -12.53 -20.11
C ASN A 328 -17.86 -12.04 -18.71
N GLU A 329 -19.14 -11.73 -18.56
CA GLU A 329 -19.72 -11.30 -17.27
C GLU A 329 -19.59 -12.36 -16.19
N THR A 330 -19.89 -13.62 -16.52
CA THR A 330 -19.77 -14.74 -15.58
C THR A 330 -18.34 -14.86 -15.05
N LEU A 331 -17.34 -14.71 -15.92
CA LEU A 331 -15.93 -14.73 -15.52
C LEU A 331 -15.62 -13.58 -14.55
N ARG A 332 -16.14 -12.36 -14.81
CA ARG A 332 -15.95 -11.21 -13.91
C ARG A 332 -16.53 -11.49 -12.51
N GLU A 333 -17.73 -12.06 -12.45
CA GLU A 333 -18.39 -12.41 -11.20
C GLU A 333 -17.62 -13.49 -10.41
N GLU A 334 -17.23 -14.57 -11.10
CA GLU A 334 -16.42 -15.64 -10.49
C GLU A 334 -15.09 -15.11 -9.94
N MET A 335 -14.38 -14.29 -10.72
CA MET A 335 -13.13 -13.66 -10.29
C MET A 335 -13.36 -12.75 -9.10
N GLY A 336 -14.43 -11.98 -9.09
CA GLY A 336 -14.79 -11.11 -7.96
C GLY A 336 -15.02 -11.89 -6.66
N ILE A 337 -15.78 -12.99 -6.72
CA ILE A 337 -16.05 -13.88 -5.58
C ILE A 337 -14.76 -14.51 -5.07
N LYS A 338 -13.96 -15.09 -5.97
CA LYS A 338 -12.66 -15.72 -5.63
C LYS A 338 -11.70 -14.70 -4.99
N GLY A 339 -11.62 -13.49 -5.56
CA GLY A 339 -10.78 -12.41 -5.07
C GLY A 339 -11.15 -11.97 -3.65
N ARG A 340 -12.44 -11.76 -3.38
CA ARG A 340 -12.94 -11.41 -2.05
C ARG A 340 -12.59 -12.49 -1.03
N ALA A 341 -12.86 -13.75 -1.35
CA ALA A 341 -12.56 -14.87 -0.47
C ALA A 341 -11.05 -14.99 -0.17
N PHE A 342 -10.22 -14.84 -1.20
CA PHE A 342 -8.76 -14.87 -1.09
C PHE A 342 -8.22 -13.78 -0.15
N ILE A 343 -8.72 -12.54 -0.30
CA ILE A 343 -8.31 -11.42 0.54
C ILE A 343 -8.81 -11.58 1.98
N ALA A 344 -10.06 -11.96 2.17
CA ALA A 344 -10.65 -12.13 3.49
C ALA A 344 -9.91 -13.19 4.32
N GLY A 345 -9.49 -14.29 3.68
CA GLY A 345 -8.80 -15.38 4.35
C GLY A 345 -7.33 -15.14 4.67
N ARG A 346 -6.64 -14.23 3.95
CA ARG A 346 -5.17 -14.14 4.03
C ARG A 346 -4.62 -12.73 4.24
N TYR A 347 -5.35 -11.69 3.81
CA TYR A 347 -4.82 -10.33 3.71
C TYR A 347 -5.71 -9.28 4.36
N SER A 348 -6.64 -9.72 5.25
CA SER A 348 -7.41 -8.80 6.08
C SER A 348 -6.49 -8.09 7.09
N ARG A 349 -6.85 -6.87 7.50
CA ARG A 349 -6.10 -6.15 8.55
C ARG A 349 -6.00 -6.92 9.86
N THR A 350 -7.01 -7.71 10.16
CA THR A 350 -7.00 -8.61 11.32
C THR A 350 -5.90 -9.67 11.19
N HIS A 351 -5.81 -10.31 10.03
CA HIS A 351 -4.76 -11.30 9.78
C HIS A 351 -3.35 -10.68 9.79
N ILE A 352 -3.20 -9.47 9.23
CA ILE A 352 -1.94 -8.72 9.30
C ILE A 352 -1.54 -8.44 10.77
N ALA A 353 -2.49 -8.07 11.63
CA ALA A 353 -2.22 -7.87 13.06
C ALA A 353 -1.82 -9.19 13.77
N GLU A 354 -2.38 -10.33 13.37
CA GLU A 354 -1.98 -11.66 13.85
C GLU A 354 -0.54 -12.02 13.51
N ILE A 355 -0.11 -11.72 12.28
CA ILE A 355 1.29 -11.91 11.88
C ILE A 355 2.22 -11.08 12.77
N VAL A 356 1.89 -9.81 13.00
CA VAL A 356 2.68 -8.93 13.87
C VAL A 356 2.73 -9.46 15.30
N GLU A 357 1.58 -9.84 15.86
CA GLU A 357 1.50 -10.41 17.21
C GLU A 357 2.30 -11.71 17.33
N THR A 358 2.19 -12.61 16.36
CA THR A 358 2.95 -13.86 16.34
C THR A 358 4.46 -13.62 16.27
N ALA A 359 4.90 -12.66 15.47
CA ALA A 359 6.31 -12.27 15.40
C ALA A 359 6.78 -11.64 16.73
N ALA A 360 5.95 -10.79 17.34
CA ALA A 360 6.24 -10.16 18.63
C ALA A 360 6.38 -11.20 19.76
N ARG A 361 5.48 -12.16 19.85
CA ARG A 361 5.50 -13.24 20.87
C ARG A 361 6.79 -14.06 20.84
N LYS A 362 7.43 -14.23 19.67
CA LYS A 362 8.74 -14.93 19.57
C LYS A 362 9.90 -14.18 20.23
N LEU A 363 9.73 -12.90 20.49
CA LEU A 363 10.76 -12.03 21.07
C LEU A 363 10.60 -11.86 22.58
N LEU A 364 9.44 -12.24 23.12
CA LEU A 364 9.14 -12.13 24.53
C LEU A 364 9.61 -13.38 25.28
N PRO A 365 10.06 -13.25 26.52
CA PRO A 365 10.35 -14.42 27.36
C PRO A 365 9.06 -15.24 27.55
N SER A 366 9.21 -16.55 27.51
CA SER A 366 8.16 -17.53 27.75
C SER A 366 7.64 -17.48 29.19
#